data_21ac1427726c6876a0ee7beb48ee66c8
#
_entry.id   21ac1427726c6876a0ee7beb48ee66c8
#
_cell.length_a   1.000
_cell.length_b   1.000
_cell.length_c   1.000
_cell.angle_alpha   90.00
_cell.angle_beta   90.00
_cell.angle_gamma   90.00
#
_symmetry.space_group_name_H-M   'P 1'
#
loop_
_entity.id
_entity.type
_entity.pdbx_description
1 polymer ?
#
loop_
_entity_poly.entity_id
_entity_poly.type
_entity_poly.pdbx_seq_one_letter_code
_entity_poly.pdbx_strand_id
1 'polypeptide(L)'
;MAITHAPATSTRTAELRIDGKRLWNSLMELAKIGATPKGGVCRLTLTDLDKQGRDLVTRWAREAGMTVTIDKIGNGFMRRPGRNNSLPPVMTGSHIDTQPTGGKFDGNYGVLAG
;
A
#
# COMPACT_ATOMS: atom_id res chain seq x y z
N MET A 1 -38.52 10.96 -29.32
CA MET A 1 -37.81 11.52 -28.14
C MET A 1 -36.41 10.91 -28.17
N ALA A 2 -35.41 11.65 -28.61
CA ALA A 2 -34.04 11.15 -28.75
C ALA A 2 -33.31 11.36 -27.42
N ILE A 3 -32.80 10.28 -26.83
CA ILE A 3 -31.97 10.32 -25.61
C ILE A 3 -30.57 10.67 -26.08
N THR A 4 -30.16 11.90 -25.87
CA THR A 4 -28.79 12.37 -26.09
C THR A 4 -27.92 11.83 -24.96
N HIS A 5 -27.10 10.84 -25.27
CA HIS A 5 -26.03 10.41 -24.36
C HIS A 5 -24.92 11.48 -24.37
N ALA A 6 -24.72 12.12 -23.25
CA ALA A 6 -23.55 12.98 -23.03
C ALA A 6 -22.27 12.12 -23.08
N PRO A 7 -21.19 12.56 -23.77
CA PRO A 7 -19.96 11.77 -23.81
C PRO A 7 -19.33 11.69 -22.43
N ALA A 8 -19.03 10.47 -22.00
CA ALA A 8 -18.30 10.21 -20.78
C ALA A 8 -16.93 10.91 -20.81
N THR A 9 -16.66 11.73 -19.82
CA THR A 9 -15.40 12.47 -19.64
C THR A 9 -14.25 11.49 -19.34
N SER A 10 -13.65 10.95 -20.39
CA SER A 10 -12.55 9.95 -20.34
C SER A 10 -11.14 10.56 -20.24
N THR A 11 -10.97 11.82 -19.90
CA THR A 11 -9.71 12.53 -20.16
C THR A 11 -8.77 12.66 -18.97
N ARG A 12 -9.14 12.27 -17.76
CA ARG A 12 -8.28 12.53 -16.59
C ARG A 12 -7.31 11.41 -16.23
N THR A 13 -7.57 10.17 -16.61
CA THR A 13 -6.69 9.03 -16.26
C THR A 13 -5.44 8.96 -17.13
N ALA A 14 -5.48 9.45 -18.36
CA ALA A 14 -4.32 9.46 -19.26
C ALA A 14 -3.17 10.39 -18.79
N GLU A 15 -3.47 11.35 -17.92
CA GLU A 15 -2.49 12.32 -17.40
C GLU A 15 -1.89 11.89 -16.05
N LEU A 16 -2.44 10.84 -15.42
CA LEU A 16 -1.91 10.36 -14.14
C LEU A 16 -0.53 9.74 -14.33
N ARG A 17 0.39 10.12 -13.46
CA ARG A 17 1.74 9.56 -13.39
C ARG A 17 2.05 9.17 -11.96
N ILE A 18 2.79 8.09 -11.81
CA ILE A 18 3.32 7.70 -10.51
C ILE A 18 4.55 8.56 -10.17
N ASP A 19 4.76 8.81 -8.89
CA ASP A 19 6.02 9.32 -8.38
C ASP A 19 6.94 8.14 -8.02
N GLY A 20 7.73 7.70 -9.01
CA GLY A 20 8.64 6.58 -8.84
C GLY A 20 9.71 6.83 -7.77
N LYS A 21 10.14 8.08 -7.57
CA LYS A 21 11.11 8.43 -6.52
C LYS A 21 10.51 8.28 -5.12
N ARG A 22 9.27 8.72 -4.93
CA ARG A 22 8.54 8.52 -3.68
C ARG A 22 8.37 7.02 -3.38
N LEU A 23 7.91 6.23 -4.35
CA LEU A 23 7.75 4.79 -4.20
C LEU A 23 9.08 4.12 -3.81
N TRP A 24 10.15 4.43 -4.52
CA TRP A 24 11.49 3.92 -4.21
C TRP A 24 11.94 4.28 -2.79
N ASN A 25 11.78 5.53 -2.39
CA ASN A 25 12.16 5.99 -1.06
C ASN A 25 11.35 5.27 0.04
N SER A 26 10.05 5.06 -0.17
CA SER A 26 9.21 4.33 0.77
C SER A 26 9.64 2.87 0.91
N LEU A 27 9.96 2.19 -0.20
CA LEU A 27 10.51 0.83 -0.18
C LEU A 27 11.85 0.77 0.59
N MET A 28 12.74 1.72 0.34
CA MET A 28 14.04 1.75 1.02
C MET A 28 13.91 2.10 2.51
N GLU A 29 12.97 2.94 2.89
CA GLU A 29 12.69 3.27 4.28
C GLU A 29 12.14 2.05 5.03
N LEU A 30 11.14 1.38 4.46
CA LEU A 30 10.58 0.15 5.05
C LEU A 30 11.64 -0.96 5.15
N ALA A 31 12.55 -1.06 4.19
CA ALA A 31 13.62 -2.04 4.17
C ALA A 31 14.67 -1.87 5.29
N LYS A 32 14.75 -0.71 5.95
CA LYS A 32 15.62 -0.49 7.12
C LYS A 32 15.14 -1.30 8.32
N ILE A 33 13.84 -1.54 8.45
CA ILE A 33 13.26 -2.29 9.56
C ILE A 33 13.48 -3.78 9.30
N GLY A 34 14.40 -4.38 10.06
CA GLY A 34 14.84 -5.76 9.88
C GLY A 34 15.94 -5.95 8.84
N ALA A 35 16.63 -4.88 8.43
CA ALA A 35 17.76 -4.97 7.50
C ALA A 35 18.83 -5.96 7.98
N THR A 36 19.34 -6.77 7.05
CA THR A 36 20.40 -7.75 7.32
C THR A 36 21.74 -7.30 6.75
N PRO A 37 22.88 -7.77 7.28
CA PRO A 37 24.21 -7.39 6.78
C PRO A 37 24.44 -7.72 5.29
N LYS A 38 23.73 -8.71 4.75
CA LYS A 38 23.80 -9.10 3.34
C LYS A 38 22.87 -8.29 2.43
N GLY A 39 22.25 -7.23 2.95
CA GLY A 39 21.39 -6.32 2.16
C GLY A 39 19.95 -6.81 1.97
N GLY A 40 19.55 -7.89 2.63
CA GLY A 40 18.16 -8.37 2.70
C GLY A 40 17.39 -7.78 3.87
N VAL A 41 16.22 -8.35 4.15
CA VAL A 41 15.33 -7.99 5.26
C VAL A 41 14.87 -9.25 5.97
N CYS A 42 14.91 -9.25 7.30
CA CYS A 42 14.29 -10.25 8.16
C CYS A 42 13.27 -9.57 9.06
N ARG A 43 11.99 -9.63 8.69
CA ARG A 43 10.86 -9.04 9.43
C ARG A 43 9.74 -10.06 9.48
N LEU A 44 9.91 -11.03 10.37
CA LEU A 44 8.95 -12.13 10.52
C LEU A 44 7.65 -11.64 11.13
N THR A 45 6.54 -12.15 10.64
CA THR A 45 5.19 -11.90 11.15
C THR A 45 5.13 -12.07 12.68
N LEU A 46 4.40 -11.19 13.36
CA LEU A 46 4.17 -11.19 14.81
C LEU A 46 5.42 -10.92 15.66
N THR A 47 6.49 -10.42 15.07
CA THR A 47 7.66 -9.92 15.81
C THR A 47 7.57 -8.41 16.06
N ASP A 48 8.42 -7.87 16.93
CA ASP A 48 8.53 -6.41 17.13
C ASP A 48 8.94 -5.68 15.85
N LEU A 49 9.75 -6.30 15.00
CA LEU A 49 10.12 -5.74 13.71
C LEU A 49 8.93 -5.68 12.76
N ASP A 50 8.08 -6.71 12.73
CA ASP A 50 6.82 -6.68 11.97
C ASP A 50 5.91 -5.56 12.47
N LYS A 51 5.77 -5.42 13.80
CA LYS A 51 4.99 -4.32 14.39
C LYS A 51 5.52 -2.96 13.94
N GLN A 52 6.84 -2.72 13.98
CA GLN A 52 7.45 -1.48 13.52
C GLN A 52 7.15 -1.20 12.04
N GLY A 53 7.26 -2.23 11.18
CA GLY A 53 6.90 -2.12 9.75
C GLY A 53 5.44 -1.75 9.54
N ARG A 54 4.52 -2.40 10.25
CA ARG A 54 3.08 -2.13 10.21
C ARG A 54 2.75 -0.72 10.73
N ASP A 55 3.40 -0.28 11.80
CA ASP A 55 3.23 1.07 12.35
C ASP A 55 3.68 2.14 11.32
N LEU A 56 4.80 1.91 10.64
CA LEU A 56 5.31 2.80 9.59
C LEU A 56 4.33 2.92 8.43
N VAL A 57 3.88 1.80 7.87
CA VAL A 57 2.94 1.78 6.73
C VAL A 57 1.58 2.37 7.14
N THR A 58 1.10 2.08 8.35
CA THR A 58 -0.13 2.66 8.91
C THR A 58 -0.03 4.19 9.00
N ARG A 59 1.12 4.71 9.45
CA ARG A 59 1.37 6.16 9.52
C ARG A 59 1.28 6.78 8.12
N TRP A 60 1.96 6.23 7.13
CA TRP A 60 1.90 6.72 5.75
C TRP A 60 0.49 6.70 5.16
N ALA A 61 -0.28 5.64 5.43
CA ALA A 61 -1.67 5.57 4.99
C ALA A 61 -2.52 6.71 5.60
N ARG A 62 -2.34 6.99 6.90
CA ARG A 62 -3.05 8.08 7.58
C ARG A 62 -2.62 9.46 7.07
N GLU A 63 -1.33 9.67 6.85
CA GLU A 63 -0.79 10.89 6.23
C GLU A 63 -1.34 11.11 4.81
N ALA A 64 -1.62 10.02 4.08
CA ALA A 64 -2.30 10.06 2.77
C ALA A 64 -3.84 10.22 2.87
N GLY A 65 -4.39 10.41 4.06
CA GLY A 65 -5.82 10.63 4.30
C GLY A 65 -6.66 9.35 4.28
N MET A 66 -6.04 8.18 4.47
CA MET A 66 -6.76 6.90 4.54
C MET A 66 -7.19 6.57 5.97
N THR A 67 -8.32 5.88 6.11
CA THR A 67 -8.68 5.21 7.36
C THR A 67 -8.01 3.84 7.41
N VAL A 68 -7.57 3.42 8.60
CA VAL A 68 -6.91 2.14 8.81
C VAL A 68 -7.70 1.32 9.81
N THR A 69 -8.05 0.09 9.43
CA THR A 69 -8.70 -0.90 10.30
C THR A 69 -7.90 -2.21 10.28
N ILE A 70 -7.89 -2.90 11.40
CA ILE A 70 -7.23 -4.20 11.55
C ILE A 70 -8.32 -5.22 11.91
N ASP A 71 -8.38 -6.33 11.20
CA ASP A 71 -9.32 -7.39 11.51
C ASP A 71 -8.83 -8.32 12.64
N LYS A 72 -9.65 -9.32 12.97
CA LYS A 72 -9.38 -10.23 14.10
C LYS A 72 -8.17 -11.14 13.89
N ILE A 73 -7.72 -11.33 12.65
CA ILE A 73 -6.56 -12.15 12.32
C ILE A 73 -5.34 -11.33 11.91
N GLY A 74 -5.45 -9.98 12.00
CA GLY A 74 -4.33 -9.08 11.81
C GLY A 74 -4.16 -8.50 10.41
N ASN A 75 -5.11 -8.71 9.48
CA ASN A 75 -5.07 -8.03 8.19
C ASN A 75 -5.32 -6.52 8.37
N GLY A 76 -4.49 -5.71 7.73
CA GLY A 76 -4.61 -4.26 7.71
C GLY A 76 -5.34 -3.77 6.46
N PHE A 77 -6.43 -3.02 6.63
CA PHE A 77 -7.18 -2.40 5.54
C PHE A 77 -7.00 -0.89 5.58
N MET A 78 -6.46 -0.33 4.51
CA MET A 78 -6.24 1.10 4.32
C MET A 78 -7.23 1.60 3.28
N ARG A 79 -8.26 2.31 3.70
CA ARG A 79 -9.35 2.72 2.83
C ARG A 79 -9.32 4.22 2.56
N ARG A 80 -9.33 4.57 1.28
CA ARG A 80 -9.61 5.92 0.80
C ARG A 80 -11.03 5.99 0.25
N PRO A 81 -11.88 6.95 0.69
CA PRO A 81 -13.21 7.11 0.13
C PRO A 81 -13.16 7.45 -1.36
N GLY A 82 -14.05 6.82 -2.15
CA GLY A 82 -14.26 7.16 -3.54
C GLY A 82 -15.26 8.30 -3.72
N ARG A 83 -15.56 8.64 -4.98
CA ARG A 83 -16.62 9.62 -5.31
C ARG A 83 -18.02 9.10 -4.96
N ASN A 84 -18.23 7.80 -5.13
CA ASN A 84 -19.48 7.12 -4.79
C ASN A 84 -19.15 5.90 -3.92
N ASN A 85 -19.39 6.03 -2.62
CA ASN A 85 -19.11 4.98 -1.65
C ASN A 85 -20.23 3.93 -1.52
N SER A 86 -21.31 4.04 -2.31
CA SER A 86 -22.33 2.98 -2.42
C SER A 86 -21.90 1.86 -3.37
N LEU A 87 -20.89 2.11 -4.20
CA LEU A 87 -20.29 1.10 -5.08
C LEU A 87 -19.28 0.24 -4.32
N PRO A 88 -19.08 -1.03 -4.75
CA PRO A 88 -18.01 -1.86 -4.21
C PRO A 88 -16.65 -1.18 -4.37
N PRO A 89 -15.74 -1.32 -3.38
CA PRO A 89 -14.39 -0.78 -3.48
C PRO A 89 -13.55 -1.55 -4.50
N VAL A 90 -12.63 -0.86 -5.15
CA VAL A 90 -11.50 -1.51 -5.83
C VAL A 90 -10.43 -1.78 -4.77
N MET A 91 -9.93 -3.00 -4.73
CA MET A 91 -8.96 -3.44 -3.73
C MET A 91 -7.69 -3.97 -4.41
N THR A 92 -6.56 -3.60 -3.85
CA THR A 92 -5.24 -4.17 -4.13
C THR A 92 -4.60 -4.54 -2.81
N GLY A 93 -3.63 -5.43 -2.81
CA GLY A 93 -2.98 -5.82 -1.56
C GLY A 93 -1.84 -6.80 -1.75
N SER A 94 -1.04 -6.92 -0.70
CA SER A 94 0.06 -7.85 -0.57
C SER A 94 0.41 -7.97 0.92
N HIS A 95 1.66 -8.30 1.27
CA HIS A 95 2.15 -8.42 2.63
C HIS A 95 3.40 -7.55 2.87
N ILE A 96 3.74 -7.26 4.12
CA ILE A 96 4.93 -6.49 4.49
C ILE A 96 5.91 -7.29 5.38
N ASP A 97 5.49 -8.42 5.91
CA ASP A 97 6.38 -9.37 6.55
C ASP A 97 7.33 -10.03 5.54
N THR A 98 8.38 -10.66 6.02
CA THR A 98 9.36 -11.33 5.18
C THR A 98 9.67 -12.72 5.72
N GLN A 99 10.31 -13.53 4.90
CA GLN A 99 11.02 -14.72 5.36
C GLN A 99 12.32 -14.34 6.10
N PRO A 100 12.99 -15.28 6.80
CA PRO A 100 14.24 -15.02 7.51
C PRO A 100 15.35 -14.44 6.61
N THR A 101 15.33 -14.78 5.33
CA THR A 101 16.28 -14.30 4.32
C THR A 101 15.53 -13.57 3.18
N GLY A 102 14.60 -12.72 3.55
CA GLY A 102 13.75 -12.01 2.61
C GLY A 102 14.46 -10.89 1.84
N GLY A 103 13.83 -10.47 0.75
CA GLY A 103 14.25 -9.30 -0.03
C GLY A 103 13.56 -8.01 0.42
N LYS A 104 13.94 -6.90 -0.22
CA LYS A 104 13.36 -5.57 0.06
C LYS A 104 12.02 -5.34 -0.63
N PHE A 105 11.69 -6.11 -1.65
CA PHE A 105 10.60 -5.85 -2.58
C PHE A 105 9.45 -6.85 -2.48
N ASP A 106 9.77 -8.10 -2.12
CA ASP A 106 8.77 -9.15 -1.98
C ASP A 106 7.68 -8.74 -1.00
N GLY A 107 6.43 -8.76 -1.42
CA GLY A 107 5.27 -8.27 -0.68
C GLY A 107 5.22 -6.73 -0.57
N ASN A 108 6.30 -6.11 -0.12
CA ASN A 108 6.38 -4.67 0.14
C ASN A 108 6.06 -3.81 -1.10
N TYR A 109 6.54 -4.24 -2.26
CA TYR A 109 6.26 -3.55 -3.51
C TYR A 109 4.75 -3.57 -3.82
N GLY A 110 4.09 -4.72 -3.68
CA GLY A 110 2.64 -4.85 -3.92
C GLY A 110 1.78 -3.99 -3.00
N VAL A 111 2.20 -3.80 -1.73
CA VAL A 111 1.51 -2.90 -0.79
C VAL A 111 1.73 -1.44 -1.14
N LEU A 112 2.98 -1.02 -1.43
CA LEU A 112 3.33 0.39 -1.59
C LEU A 112 3.03 0.94 -2.99
N ALA A 113 2.95 0.07 -4.01
CA ALA A 113 2.56 0.45 -5.37
C ALA A 113 1.03 0.53 -5.55
N GLY A 114 0.27 -0.20 -4.74
CA GLY A 114 -1.20 -0.21 -4.78
C GLY A 114 -1.81 1.06 -4.22
#